data_e7c77a3846ca76a8ff6ce119915f3cc0
#
_entry.id   e7c77a3846ca76a8ff6ce119915f3cc0
#
_cell.length_a   1.000
_cell.length_b   1.000
_cell.length_c   1.000
_cell.angle_alpha   90.00
_cell.angle_beta   90.00
_cell.angle_gamma   90.00
#
_symmetry.space_group_name_H-M   'P 1'
#
loop_
_entity.id
_entity.type
_entity.pdbx_description
1 polymer ?
#
loop_
_entity_poly.entity_id
_entity_poly.type
_entity_poly.pdbx_seq_one_letter_code
_entity_poly.pdbx_strand_id
1 'polypeptide(L)' 'MYKLKYFTEAEMRITKDTPLDIIQNCYNLAEFVLDPLRELVKKPILVNSWYRNPVYNAQVGGAKNSQHTLGEAADLS' A
#
# COMPACT_ATOMS: atom_id res chain seq x y z
N MET A 1 12.41 2.83 -11.14
CA MET A 1 11.24 2.65 -10.27
C MET A 1 9.97 2.77 -11.09
N TYR A 2 8.96 1.96 -10.79
CA TYR A 2 7.69 1.96 -11.51
C TYR A 2 6.99 3.32 -11.38
N LYS A 3 6.41 3.79 -12.48
CA LYS A 3 5.64 5.03 -12.48
C LYS A 3 4.18 4.73 -12.17
N LEU A 4 3.68 5.30 -11.07
CA LEU A 4 2.31 5.08 -10.62
C LEU A 4 1.31 5.68 -11.63
N LYS A 5 0.26 4.92 -11.94
CA LYS A 5 -0.80 5.35 -12.87
C LYS A 5 -2.03 5.87 -12.14
N TYR A 6 -2.50 5.17 -11.14
CA TYR A 6 -3.78 5.43 -10.49
C TYR A 6 -3.68 5.69 -9.00
N PHE A 7 -2.55 5.35 -8.38
CA PHE A 7 -2.37 5.47 -6.94
C PHE A 7 -1.21 6.39 -6.61
N THR A 8 -1.23 6.96 -5.41
CA THR A 8 -0.21 7.91 -4.97
C THR A 8 0.56 7.38 -3.77
N GLU A 9 1.74 7.94 -3.53
CA GLU A 9 2.52 7.61 -2.33
C GLU A 9 1.79 8.00 -1.05
N ALA A 10 0.94 9.04 -1.10
CA ALA A 10 0.10 9.40 0.04
C ALA A 10 -0.88 8.29 0.40
N GLU A 11 -1.45 7.62 -0.62
CA GLU A 11 -2.34 6.48 -0.40
C GLU A 11 -1.59 5.27 0.17
N MET A 12 -0.33 5.11 -0.18
CA MET A 12 0.55 4.07 0.37
C MET A 12 0.90 4.31 1.83
N ARG A 13 0.74 5.54 2.32
CA ARG A 13 1.15 5.98 3.66
C ARG A 13 2.67 6.01 3.83
N ILE A 14 3.39 6.22 2.74
CA ILE A 14 4.85 6.35 2.75
C ILE A 14 5.23 7.72 3.29
N THR A 15 6.27 7.77 4.13
CA THR A 15 6.88 9.01 4.62
C THR A 15 8.38 8.99 4.30
N LYS A 16 9.06 10.09 4.61
CA LYS A 16 10.52 10.18 4.42
C LYS A 16 11.28 9.14 5.26
N ASP A 17 10.66 8.62 6.32
CA ASP A 17 11.29 7.66 7.22
C ASP A 17 10.95 6.21 6.87
N THR A 18 10.16 5.99 5.84
CA THR A 18 9.79 4.63 5.41
C THR A 18 11.01 3.93 4.79
N PRO A 19 11.36 2.70 5.23
CA PRO A 19 12.48 1.95 4.65
C PRO A 19 12.30 1.72 3.15
N LEU A 20 13.41 1.67 2.41
CA LEU A 20 13.38 1.51 0.96
C LEU A 20 12.77 0.18 0.52
N ASP A 21 13.00 -0.90 1.26
CA ASP A 21 12.40 -2.20 0.93
C ASP A 21 10.89 -2.17 1.07
N ILE A 22 10.36 -1.43 2.04
CA ILE A 22 8.92 -1.25 2.21
C ILE A 22 8.36 -0.42 1.06
N ILE A 23 9.05 0.66 0.67
CA ILE A 23 8.64 1.48 -0.47
C ILE A 23 8.58 0.62 -1.73
N GLN A 24 9.59 -0.21 -1.95
CA GLN A 24 9.61 -1.10 -3.11
C GLN A 24 8.44 -2.09 -3.08
N ASN A 25 8.11 -2.63 -1.91
CA ASN A 25 6.96 -3.53 -1.78
C ASN A 25 5.65 -2.82 -2.12
N CYS A 26 5.47 -1.57 -1.69
CA CYS A 26 4.28 -0.79 -2.02
C CYS A 26 4.18 -0.57 -3.53
N TYR A 27 5.28 -0.22 -4.19
CA TYR A 27 5.30 -0.03 -5.63
C TYR A 27 5.04 -1.33 -6.40
N ASN A 28 5.58 -2.46 -5.90
CA ASN A 28 5.31 -3.76 -6.49
C ASN A 28 3.82 -4.11 -6.42
N LEU A 29 3.18 -3.85 -5.29
CA LEU A 29 1.76 -4.10 -5.14
C LEU A 29 0.95 -3.23 -6.11
N ALA A 30 1.32 -1.95 -6.27
CA ALA A 30 0.67 -1.06 -7.21
C ALA A 30 0.82 -1.55 -8.65
N GLU A 31 2.04 -1.89 -9.06
CA GLU A 31 2.31 -2.30 -10.44
C GLU A 31 1.66 -3.63 -10.79
N PHE A 32 1.80 -4.64 -9.94
CA PHE A 32 1.45 -6.01 -10.31
C PHE A 32 0.03 -6.41 -9.90
N VAL A 33 -0.60 -5.66 -9.01
CA VAL A 33 -1.93 -5.99 -8.50
C VAL A 33 -2.91 -4.85 -8.66
N LEU A 34 -2.63 -3.68 -8.07
CA LEU A 34 -3.63 -2.62 -7.94
C LEU A 34 -3.90 -1.87 -9.24
N ASP A 35 -2.86 -1.52 -10.01
CA ASP A 35 -3.05 -0.86 -11.30
C ASP A 35 -3.79 -1.76 -12.28
N PRO A 36 -3.42 -3.05 -12.45
CA PRO A 36 -4.20 -3.98 -13.28
C PRO A 36 -5.64 -4.13 -12.80
N LEU A 37 -5.86 -4.23 -11.49
CA LEU A 37 -7.21 -4.32 -10.94
C LEU A 37 -8.03 -3.07 -11.25
N ARG A 38 -7.44 -1.89 -11.08
CA ARG A 38 -8.09 -0.62 -11.38
C ARG A 38 -8.49 -0.54 -12.86
N GLU A 39 -7.63 -1.01 -13.76
CA GLU A 39 -7.95 -1.04 -15.19
C GLU A 39 -9.07 -2.01 -15.50
N LEU A 40 -9.10 -3.16 -14.82
CA LEU A 40 -10.12 -4.19 -15.02
C LEU A 40 -11.50 -3.69 -14.60
N VAL A 41 -11.61 -3.08 -13.41
CA VAL A 41 -12.90 -2.62 -12.89
C VAL A 41 -13.36 -1.29 -13.51
N LYS A 42 -12.47 -0.54 -14.13
CA LYS A 42 -12.76 0.73 -14.83
C LYS A 42 -13.44 1.77 -13.96
N LYS A 43 -13.19 1.74 -12.66
CA LYS A 43 -13.76 2.66 -11.67
C LYS A 43 -12.68 3.07 -10.68
N PRO A 44 -12.75 4.26 -10.10
CA PRO A 44 -11.86 4.62 -8.99
C PRO A 44 -11.98 3.62 -7.85
N ILE A 45 -10.85 3.28 -7.25
CA ILE A 45 -10.79 2.40 -6.09
C ILE A 45 -10.31 3.22 -4.91
N LEU A 46 -11.08 3.21 -3.82
CA LEU A 46 -10.69 3.90 -2.59
C LEU A 46 -9.75 3.02 -1.79
N VAL A 47 -8.59 3.55 -1.43
CA VAL A 47 -7.63 2.86 -0.57
C VAL A 47 -7.89 3.28 0.87
N ASN A 48 -8.33 2.34 1.69
CA ASN A 48 -8.62 2.59 3.11
C ASN A 48 -7.37 2.44 3.95
N SER A 49 -6.47 1.53 3.58
CA SER A 49 -5.23 1.27 4.31
C SER A 49 -4.23 0.62 3.36
N TRP A 50 -2.94 0.89 3.56
CA TRP A 50 -1.87 0.29 2.77
C TRP A 50 -0.71 -0.04 3.71
N TYR A 51 0.43 0.67 3.61
CA TYR A 51 1.50 0.46 4.57
C TYR A 51 1.09 0.96 5.96
N ARG A 52 1.37 0.14 6.97
CA ARG A 52 1.24 0.52 8.38
C ARG A 52 2.60 0.32 9.04
N ASN A 53 3.16 1.39 9.63
CA ASN A 53 4.34 1.17 10.44
C ASN A 53 3.95 0.31 11.67
N PRO A 54 4.92 -0.39 12.30
CA PRO A 54 4.58 -1.33 13.38
C PRO A 54 3.85 -0.69 14.56
N VAL A 55 4.18 0.56 14.90
CA VAL A 55 3.52 1.27 16.01
C VAL A 55 2.05 1.52 15.68
N TYR A 56 1.77 2.08 14.50
CA TYR A 56 0.40 2.33 14.07
C TYR A 56 -0.38 1.03 13.93
N ASN A 57 0.24 -0.01 13.38
CA ASN A 57 -0.40 -1.32 13.24
C ASN A 57 -0.87 -1.86 14.60
N ALA A 58 -0.04 -1.72 15.64
CA ALA A 58 -0.41 -2.13 16.99
C ALA A 58 -1.57 -1.30 17.54
N GLN A 59 -1.57 0.02 17.27
CA GLN A 59 -2.63 0.92 17.74
C GLN A 59 -4.00 0.58 17.16
N VAL A 60 -4.06 0.11 15.92
CA VAL A 60 -5.33 -0.25 15.28
C VAL A 60 -5.69 -1.73 15.48
N GLY A 61 -4.94 -2.44 16.32
CA GLY A 61 -5.21 -3.84 16.62
C GLY A 61 -4.85 -4.80 15.50
N GLY A 62 -3.93 -4.40 14.62
CA GLY A 62 -3.47 -5.26 13.54
C GLY A 62 -2.59 -6.41 14.05
N ALA A 63 -2.48 -7.48 13.29
CA ALA A 63 -1.64 -8.61 13.62
C ALA A 63 -0.17 -8.20 13.65
N LYS A 64 0.61 -8.73 14.59
CA LYS A 64 2.00 -8.37 14.74
C LYS A 64 2.83 -8.59 13.47
N ASN A 65 2.51 -9.65 12.71
CA ASN A 65 3.18 -9.98 11.45
C ASN A 65 2.31 -9.66 10.23
N SER A 66 1.50 -8.60 10.32
CA SER A 66 0.63 -8.19 9.22
C SER A 66 1.43 -7.82 7.98
N GLN A 67 0.95 -8.23 6.80
CA GLN A 67 1.55 -7.83 5.53
C GLN A 67 1.44 -6.32 5.28
N HIS A 68 0.51 -5.62 5.94
CA HIS A 68 0.45 -4.17 5.90
C HIS A 68 1.74 -3.53 6.42
N THR A 69 2.40 -4.14 7.40
CA THR A 69 3.67 -3.63 7.93
C THR A 69 4.83 -3.81 6.97
N LEU A 70 4.64 -4.62 5.92
CA LEU A 70 5.64 -4.84 4.86
C LEU A 70 5.31 -4.08 3.59
N GLY A 71 4.18 -3.36 3.54
CA GLY A 71 3.73 -2.69 2.33
C GLY A 71 3.17 -3.65 1.28
N GLU A 72 2.88 -4.89 1.65
CA GLU A 72 2.45 -5.95 0.73
C GLU A 72 0.94 -6.18 0.73
N ALA A 73 0.18 -5.37 1.44
CA ALA A 73 -1.27 -5.49 1.50
C ALA A 73 -1.92 -4.11 1.49
N ALA A 74 -3.11 -4.03 0.93
CA ALA A 74 -3.94 -2.83 0.93
C ALA A 74 -5.40 -3.21 1.13
N ASP A 75 -6.11 -2.42 1.92
CA ASP A 75 -7.56 -2.55 2.11
C ASP A 75 -8.26 -1.59 1.16
N LEU A 76 -9.15 -2.12 0.33
CA LEU A 76 -9.82 -1.37 -0.74
C LEU A 76 -11.33 -1.33 -0.51
N SER A 77 -11.96 -0.31 -1.08
CA SER A 77 -13.42 -0.21 -1.14
C SER A 77 -13.91 -0.11 -2.55
#